data_008e6bb47e494c31bcf338ca61f67a25
#
_entry.id   008e6bb47e494c31bcf338ca61f67a25
#
_cell.length_a   1.000
_cell.length_b   1.000
_cell.length_c   1.000
_cell.angle_alpha   90.00
_cell.angle_beta   90.00
_cell.angle_gamma   90.00
#
_symmetry.space_group_name_H-M   'P 1'
#
loop_
_entity.id
_entity.type
_entity.pdbx_description
1 polymer ?
#
loop_
_entity_poly.entity_id
_entity_poly.type
_entity_poly.pdbx_seq_one_letter_code
_entity_poly.pdbx_strand_id
1 'polypeptide(L)'
;GFGGPYAGYMCSTEKLMRKLPGRIVGKTVDSRGQRVFALTLQAREQHIRRQKATSNICSNQSLMALYATIYMSIMGKEGLKEAAQISYDAAHYLCEQLLNSKRVKLVYDKPFFNEFLIQLEDRDTFFDKAIKQGILPGIKVDDDKLLIAVTEKRTKEEIDTLVGLL
;
A
#
# COMPACT_ATOMS: atom_id res chain seq x y z
N GLY A 1 6.67 -3.96 0.52
CA GLY A 1 7.38 -4.09 1.77
C GLY A 1 7.15 -2.93 2.70
N PHE A 2 6.82 -3.19 3.94
CA PHE A 2 6.74 -2.20 5.02
C PHE A 2 5.75 -1.05 4.78
N GLY A 3 4.62 -1.35 4.13
CA GLY A 3 3.62 -0.34 3.80
C GLY A 3 3.91 0.54 2.59
N GLY A 4 4.91 0.24 1.78
CA GLY A 4 5.19 0.96 0.54
C GLY A 4 6.52 0.57 -0.10
N PRO A 5 6.82 1.10 -1.29
CA PRO A 5 5.96 1.85 -2.20
C PRO A 5 4.86 0.97 -2.81
N TYR A 6 3.75 1.59 -3.19
CA TYR A 6 2.64 0.89 -3.83
C TYR A 6 2.84 0.76 -5.34
N ALA A 7 2.31 -0.33 -5.90
CA ALA A 7 2.14 -0.50 -7.33
C ALA A 7 0.67 -0.79 -7.64
N GLY A 8 0.08 -0.01 -8.53
CA GLY A 8 -1.27 -0.27 -9.02
C GLY A 8 -1.25 -1.42 -10.05
N TYR A 9 -2.29 -2.22 -10.07
CA TYR A 9 -2.50 -3.22 -11.11
C TYR A 9 -3.96 -3.19 -11.60
N MET A 10 -4.17 -3.65 -12.81
CA MET A 10 -5.48 -3.71 -13.42
C MET A 10 -5.68 -5.06 -14.11
N CYS A 11 -6.79 -5.70 -13.81
CA CYS A 11 -7.23 -6.92 -14.46
C CYS A 11 -8.49 -6.66 -15.29
N SER A 12 -8.69 -7.42 -16.36
CA SER A 12 -9.92 -7.38 -17.12
C SER A 12 -10.27 -8.75 -17.70
N THR A 13 -11.54 -8.92 -18.06
CA THR A 13 -11.97 -10.07 -18.86
C THR A 13 -11.50 -9.90 -20.30
N GLU A 14 -11.42 -10.99 -21.06
CA GLU A 14 -11.04 -10.97 -22.48
C GLU A 14 -11.90 -9.99 -23.31
N LYS A 15 -13.19 -9.92 -23.04
CA LYS A 15 -14.13 -8.99 -23.70
C LYS A 15 -13.73 -7.53 -23.57
N LEU A 16 -13.10 -7.15 -22.47
CA LEU A 16 -12.69 -5.78 -22.16
C LEU A 16 -11.20 -5.52 -22.41
N MET A 17 -10.42 -6.53 -22.76
CA MET A 17 -8.97 -6.41 -22.98
C MET A 17 -8.60 -5.25 -23.92
N ARG A 18 -9.37 -5.03 -24.98
CA ARG A 18 -9.14 -3.92 -25.94
C ARG A 18 -9.43 -2.54 -25.36
N LYS A 19 -10.07 -2.45 -24.19
CA LYS A 19 -10.37 -1.20 -23.47
C LYS A 19 -9.34 -0.89 -22.39
N LEU A 20 -8.45 -1.83 -22.06
CA LEU A 20 -7.38 -1.59 -21.08
C LEU A 20 -6.45 -0.50 -21.62
N PRO A 21 -6.06 0.48 -20.78
CA PRO A 21 -4.97 1.40 -21.09
C PRO A 21 -3.61 0.69 -21.02
N GLY A 22 -2.60 1.33 -21.59
CA GLY A 22 -1.23 0.85 -21.52
C GLY A 22 -0.89 -0.24 -22.54
N ARG A 23 0.33 -0.72 -22.47
CA ARG A 23 0.88 -1.74 -23.38
C ARG A 23 0.52 -3.13 -22.90
N ILE A 24 0.17 -4.01 -23.82
CA ILE A 24 -0.07 -5.43 -23.53
C ILE A 24 1.02 -6.25 -24.22
N VAL A 25 1.68 -7.09 -23.45
CA VAL A 25 2.71 -8.01 -23.91
C VAL A 25 2.12 -9.40 -24.07
N GLY A 26 2.14 -9.91 -25.29
CA GLY A 26 1.71 -11.28 -25.60
C GLY A 26 2.87 -12.27 -25.54
N LYS A 27 2.62 -13.46 -25.04
CA LYS A 27 3.54 -14.60 -25.10
C LYS A 27 3.35 -15.32 -26.43
N THR A 28 4.44 -15.57 -27.16
CA THR A 28 4.43 -16.30 -28.42
C THR A 28 5.71 -17.14 -28.57
N VAL A 29 5.95 -17.69 -29.74
CA VAL A 29 7.19 -18.42 -30.08
C VAL A 29 7.83 -17.79 -31.30
N ASP A 30 9.15 -17.82 -31.38
CA ASP A 30 9.92 -17.39 -32.53
C ASP A 30 9.97 -18.47 -33.63
N SER A 31 10.67 -18.20 -34.74
CA SER A 31 10.84 -19.13 -35.86
C SER A 31 11.59 -20.43 -35.48
N ARG A 32 12.25 -20.45 -34.33
CA ARG A 32 12.95 -21.62 -33.77
C ARG A 32 12.15 -22.34 -32.70
N GLY A 33 10.88 -21.93 -32.45
CA GLY A 33 10.02 -22.50 -31.42
C GLY A 33 10.37 -22.06 -30.00
N GLN A 34 11.25 -21.08 -29.82
CA GLN A 34 11.59 -20.58 -28.49
C GLN A 34 10.55 -19.56 -28.02
N ARG A 35 10.26 -19.58 -26.70
CA ARG A 35 9.33 -18.64 -26.08
C ARG A 35 9.87 -17.20 -26.16
N VAL A 36 9.08 -16.31 -26.71
CA VAL A 36 9.37 -14.89 -26.81
C VAL A 36 8.16 -14.07 -26.38
N PHE A 37 8.37 -12.77 -26.16
CA PHE A 37 7.32 -11.82 -25.82
C PHE A 37 7.29 -10.72 -26.88
N ALA A 38 6.08 -10.33 -27.28
CA ALA A 38 5.87 -9.28 -28.27
C ALA A 38 4.83 -8.28 -27.80
N LEU A 39 5.02 -7.01 -28.13
CA LEU A 39 4.01 -5.97 -27.91
C LEU A 39 2.81 -6.22 -28.80
N THR A 40 1.63 -6.23 -28.22
CA THR A 40 0.36 -6.47 -28.91
C THR A 40 -0.61 -5.31 -28.70
N LEU A 41 -1.65 -5.25 -29.51
CA LEU A 41 -2.77 -4.28 -29.43
C LEU A 41 -2.31 -2.81 -29.40
N GLN A 42 -1.23 -2.47 -30.08
CA GLN A 42 -0.66 -1.13 -30.08
C GLN A 42 -1.54 -0.08 -30.79
N ALA A 43 -2.44 -0.51 -31.68
CA ALA A 43 -3.28 0.40 -32.50
C ALA A 43 -4.17 1.35 -31.65
N ARG A 44 -4.36 1.08 -30.36
CA ARG A 44 -5.13 1.92 -29.41
C ARG A 44 -4.26 2.92 -28.63
N GLU A 45 -2.94 2.84 -28.79
CA GLU A 45 -1.97 3.65 -28.05
C GLU A 45 -1.81 5.06 -28.59
N GLN A 46 -1.31 5.97 -27.76
CA GLN A 46 -1.17 7.40 -28.05
C GLN A 46 -0.29 7.69 -29.27
N HIS A 47 0.79 6.95 -29.48
CA HIS A 47 1.70 7.15 -30.62
C HIS A 47 1.04 6.85 -31.97
N ILE A 48 -0.08 6.11 -31.99
CA ILE A 48 -0.88 5.83 -33.19
C ILE A 48 -2.14 6.70 -33.22
N ARG A 49 -2.94 6.68 -32.14
CA ARG A 49 -4.26 7.34 -32.12
C ARG A 49 -4.23 8.79 -31.65
N ARG A 50 -3.12 9.27 -31.14
CA ARG A 50 -2.96 10.65 -30.64
C ARG A 50 -4.06 10.98 -29.61
N GLN A 51 -4.86 12.02 -29.91
CA GLN A 51 -5.94 12.48 -29.01
C GLN A 51 -7.06 11.43 -28.78
N LYS A 52 -7.23 10.49 -29.72
CA LYS A 52 -8.27 9.44 -29.70
C LYS A 52 -7.78 8.17 -28.98
N ALA A 53 -6.62 8.19 -28.35
CA ALA A 53 -6.12 7.04 -27.58
C ALA A 53 -7.00 6.75 -26.37
N THR A 54 -7.06 5.50 -25.98
CA THR A 54 -7.79 5.07 -24.75
C THR A 54 -7.17 5.69 -23.50
N SER A 55 -5.87 5.92 -23.51
CA SER A 55 -5.13 6.59 -22.43
C SER A 55 -4.00 7.44 -23.01
N ASN A 56 -3.74 8.58 -22.37
CA ASN A 56 -2.62 9.47 -22.68
C ASN A 56 -1.45 9.28 -21.70
N ILE A 57 -1.35 8.12 -21.07
CA ILE A 57 -0.24 7.75 -20.18
C ILE A 57 1.00 7.52 -21.04
N CYS A 58 2.06 8.27 -20.76
CA CYS A 58 3.33 8.17 -21.48
C CYS A 58 4.14 6.96 -21.04
N SER A 59 4.17 6.66 -19.74
CA SER A 59 4.94 5.57 -19.15
C SER A 59 4.15 4.88 -18.03
N ASN A 60 4.70 3.80 -17.54
CA ASN A 60 4.14 3.03 -16.43
C ASN A 60 5.13 2.99 -15.25
N GLN A 61 4.72 2.39 -14.13
CA GLN A 61 5.54 2.18 -12.95
C GLN A 61 6.38 0.90 -13.05
N SER A 62 7.15 0.74 -14.14
CA SER A 62 7.91 -0.49 -14.40
C SER A 62 8.92 -0.83 -13.30
N LEU A 63 9.57 0.17 -12.69
CA LEU A 63 10.46 -0.04 -11.55
C LEU A 63 9.70 -0.60 -10.34
N MET A 64 8.53 -0.05 -10.03
CA MET A 64 7.71 -0.54 -8.92
C MET A 64 7.12 -1.92 -9.21
N ALA A 65 6.76 -2.20 -10.46
CA ALA A 65 6.34 -3.53 -10.87
C ALA A 65 7.46 -4.58 -10.74
N LEU A 66 8.70 -4.21 -11.09
CA LEU A 66 9.87 -5.06 -10.89
C LEU A 66 10.13 -5.28 -9.40
N TYR A 67 10.10 -4.23 -8.59
CA TYR A 67 10.24 -4.32 -7.14
C TYR A 67 9.20 -5.26 -6.53
N ALA A 68 7.91 -5.08 -6.87
CA ALA A 68 6.83 -5.92 -6.39
C ALA A 68 7.02 -7.40 -6.83
N THR A 69 7.47 -7.63 -8.06
CA THR A 69 7.74 -8.98 -8.57
C THR A 69 8.85 -9.67 -7.78
N ILE A 70 9.95 -8.98 -7.52
CA ILE A 70 11.07 -9.50 -6.72
C ILE A 70 10.60 -9.76 -5.29
N TYR A 71 9.92 -8.81 -4.67
CA TYR A 71 9.41 -8.94 -3.30
C TYR A 71 8.47 -10.16 -3.16
N MET A 72 7.48 -10.28 -4.04
CA MET A 72 6.56 -11.43 -4.04
C MET A 72 7.27 -12.76 -4.28
N SER A 73 8.31 -12.77 -5.13
CA SER A 73 9.10 -13.98 -5.41
C SER A 73 9.94 -14.43 -4.20
N ILE A 74 10.46 -13.48 -3.42
CA ILE A 74 11.25 -13.77 -2.21
C ILE A 74 10.34 -14.21 -1.07
N MET A 75 9.26 -13.47 -0.82
CA MET A 75 8.33 -13.74 0.29
C MET A 75 7.51 -15.01 0.06
N GLY A 76 7.15 -15.27 -1.19
CA GLY A 76 6.23 -16.36 -1.52
C GLY A 76 4.84 -16.16 -0.92
N LYS A 77 3.99 -17.16 -1.07
CA LYS A 77 2.60 -17.12 -0.60
C LYS A 77 2.50 -16.98 0.92
N GLU A 78 3.28 -17.78 1.63
CA GLU A 78 3.20 -17.82 3.10
C GLU A 78 3.81 -16.56 3.73
N GLY A 79 4.96 -16.09 3.23
CA GLY A 79 5.57 -14.87 3.74
C GLY A 79 4.72 -13.61 3.50
N LEU A 80 4.01 -13.52 2.37
CA LEU A 80 3.05 -12.43 2.13
C LEU A 80 1.89 -12.47 3.11
N LYS A 81 1.35 -13.67 3.38
CA LYS A 81 0.26 -13.86 4.34
C LYS A 81 0.70 -13.53 5.76
N GLU A 82 1.89 -13.97 6.15
CA GLU A 82 2.47 -13.71 7.46
C GLU A 82 2.70 -12.21 7.68
N ALA A 83 3.33 -11.51 6.72
CA ALA A 83 3.55 -10.06 6.81
C ALA A 83 2.22 -9.28 6.93
N ALA A 84 1.19 -9.70 6.20
CA ALA A 84 -0.13 -9.10 6.30
C ALA A 84 -0.77 -9.35 7.67
N GLN A 85 -0.67 -10.57 8.19
CA GLN A 85 -1.23 -10.93 9.50
C GLN A 85 -0.54 -10.17 10.63
N ILE A 86 0.80 -10.10 10.62
CA ILE A 86 1.56 -9.33 11.61
C ILE A 86 1.16 -7.85 11.59
N SER A 87 1.05 -7.26 10.40
CA SER A 87 0.62 -5.85 10.27
C SER A 87 -0.79 -5.63 10.81
N TYR A 88 -1.71 -6.55 10.52
CA TYR A 88 -3.08 -6.51 11.02
C TYR A 88 -3.12 -6.59 12.55
N ASP A 89 -2.50 -7.62 13.11
CA ASP A 89 -2.51 -7.89 14.57
C ASP A 89 -1.85 -6.74 15.35
N ALA A 90 -0.71 -6.22 14.85
CA ALA A 90 -0.01 -5.10 15.48
C ALA A 90 -0.83 -3.80 15.45
N ALA A 91 -1.52 -3.52 14.33
CA ALA A 91 -2.37 -2.33 14.21
C ALA A 91 -3.59 -2.42 15.13
N HIS A 92 -4.24 -3.57 15.21
CA HIS A 92 -5.38 -3.79 16.10
C HIS A 92 -4.95 -3.76 17.57
N TYR A 93 -3.81 -4.35 17.91
CA TYR A 93 -3.23 -4.25 19.24
C TYR A 93 -2.98 -2.79 19.65
N LEU A 94 -2.31 -2.00 18.79
CA LEU A 94 -2.08 -0.57 19.08
C LEU A 94 -3.39 0.18 19.25
N CYS A 95 -4.35 -0.03 18.35
CA CYS A 95 -5.66 0.62 18.44
C CYS A 95 -6.36 0.31 19.76
N GLU A 96 -6.41 -0.95 20.18
CA GLU A 96 -7.00 -1.37 21.43
C GLU A 96 -6.30 -0.72 22.65
N GLN A 97 -4.96 -0.72 22.67
CA GLN A 97 -4.20 -0.11 23.76
C GLN A 97 -4.45 1.41 23.86
N LEU A 98 -4.51 2.11 22.74
CA LEU A 98 -4.82 3.55 22.72
C LEU A 98 -6.23 3.84 23.21
N LEU A 99 -7.21 3.02 22.82
CA LEU A 99 -8.62 3.17 23.22
C LEU A 99 -8.88 2.85 24.71
N ASN A 100 -7.98 2.17 25.40
CA ASN A 100 -8.03 2.00 26.86
C ASN A 100 -7.90 3.35 27.60
N SER A 101 -7.34 4.36 26.94
CA SER A 101 -7.32 5.72 27.45
C SER A 101 -8.65 6.44 27.13
N LYS A 102 -9.26 7.07 28.14
CA LYS A 102 -10.46 7.90 27.94
C LYS A 102 -10.23 9.13 27.07
N ARG A 103 -8.96 9.48 26.79
CA ARG A 103 -8.55 10.64 25.97
C ARG A 103 -8.56 10.35 24.46
N VAL A 104 -8.65 9.08 24.07
CA VAL A 104 -8.59 8.64 22.68
C VAL A 104 -9.93 8.09 22.23
N LYS A 105 -10.36 8.45 21.04
CA LYS A 105 -11.56 7.91 20.38
C LYS A 105 -11.21 7.46 18.96
N LEU A 106 -11.77 6.34 18.55
CA LEU A 106 -11.72 5.93 17.14
C LEU A 106 -12.69 6.78 16.33
N VAL A 107 -12.24 7.38 15.23
CA VAL A 107 -13.08 8.25 14.40
C VAL A 107 -14.08 7.44 13.56
N TYR A 108 -13.65 6.31 13.05
CA TYR A 108 -14.48 5.41 12.24
C TYR A 108 -14.56 4.03 12.89
N ASP A 109 -15.73 3.66 13.38
CA ASP A 109 -16.02 2.31 13.88
C ASP A 109 -16.35 1.39 12.70
N LYS A 110 -15.33 1.08 11.91
CA LYS A 110 -15.39 0.20 10.74
C LYS A 110 -14.17 -0.73 10.71
N PRO A 111 -14.29 -1.92 10.10
CA PRO A 111 -13.14 -2.78 9.88
C PRO A 111 -12.03 -2.05 9.12
N PHE A 112 -10.80 -2.20 9.57
CA PHE A 112 -9.61 -1.66 8.91
C PHE A 112 -8.52 -2.73 8.83
N PHE A 113 -7.54 -2.54 7.98
CA PHE A 113 -6.41 -3.47 7.86
C PHE A 113 -5.29 -3.07 8.82
N ASN A 114 -4.50 -2.07 8.45
CA ASN A 114 -3.33 -1.63 9.22
C ASN A 114 -3.26 -0.12 9.43
N GLU A 115 -4.29 0.60 9.01
CA GLU A 115 -4.40 2.05 9.16
C GLU A 115 -5.72 2.41 9.84
N PHE A 116 -5.66 3.32 10.82
CA PHE A 116 -6.84 3.80 11.53
C PHE A 116 -6.67 5.25 11.96
N LEU A 117 -7.78 5.96 12.08
CA LEU A 117 -7.82 7.36 12.47
C LEU A 117 -8.36 7.50 13.89
N ILE A 118 -7.58 8.11 14.76
CA ILE A 118 -7.99 8.45 16.12
C ILE A 118 -8.20 9.95 16.27
N GLN A 119 -9.06 10.32 17.24
CA GLN A 119 -9.20 11.66 17.78
C GLN A 119 -8.56 11.69 19.17
N LEU A 120 -7.73 12.70 19.44
CA LEU A 120 -6.99 12.87 20.69
C LEU A 120 -6.91 14.37 21.03
N GLU A 121 -7.48 14.80 22.16
CA GLU A 121 -7.58 16.21 22.57
C GLU A 121 -6.19 16.89 22.63
N ASP A 122 -5.20 16.23 23.22
CA ASP A 122 -3.81 16.72 23.33
C ASP A 122 -2.89 16.12 22.25
N ARG A 123 -3.40 15.96 21.01
CA ARG A 123 -2.66 15.34 19.92
C ARG A 123 -1.26 15.90 19.75
N ASP A 124 -1.09 17.22 19.78
CA ASP A 124 0.21 17.84 19.52
C ASP A 124 1.21 17.55 20.66
N THR A 125 0.75 17.54 21.89
CA THR A 125 1.60 17.16 23.03
C THR A 125 2.04 15.70 22.93
N PHE A 126 1.13 14.79 22.59
CA PHE A 126 1.45 13.38 22.36
C PHE A 126 2.43 13.21 21.19
N PHE A 127 2.16 13.89 20.08
CA PHE A 127 3.00 13.85 18.89
C PHE A 127 4.43 14.31 19.21
N ASP A 128 4.58 15.44 19.89
CA ASP A 128 5.88 16.01 20.23
C ASP A 128 6.66 15.13 21.23
N LYS A 129 5.98 14.47 22.18
CA LYS A 129 6.60 13.47 23.05
C LYS A 129 7.14 12.29 22.24
N ALA A 130 6.35 11.78 21.29
CA ALA A 130 6.76 10.67 20.44
C ALA A 130 7.97 11.03 19.57
N ILE A 131 7.97 12.22 18.94
CA ILE A 131 9.11 12.71 18.15
C ILE A 131 10.38 12.80 18.98
N LYS A 132 10.30 13.28 20.23
CA LYS A 132 11.46 13.33 21.16
C LYS A 132 12.03 11.95 21.48
N GLN A 133 11.21 10.90 21.37
CA GLN A 133 11.64 9.50 21.52
C GLN A 133 12.06 8.86 20.19
N GLY A 134 12.13 9.63 19.10
CA GLY A 134 12.47 9.12 17.77
C GLY A 134 11.34 8.34 17.09
N ILE A 135 10.10 8.48 17.56
CA ILE A 135 8.93 7.80 17.02
C ILE A 135 8.08 8.79 16.23
N LEU A 136 7.82 8.52 14.95
CA LEU A 136 6.79 9.21 14.18
C LEU A 136 5.45 8.50 14.40
N PRO A 137 4.54 9.05 15.23
CA PRO A 137 3.36 8.29 15.67
C PRO A 137 2.26 8.21 14.62
N GLY A 138 2.36 8.96 13.53
CA GLY A 138 1.38 9.00 12.46
C GLY A 138 1.38 10.33 11.72
N ILE A 139 0.31 10.61 10.99
CA ILE A 139 0.11 11.85 10.22
C ILE A 139 -0.98 12.67 10.89
N LYS A 140 -0.68 13.93 11.20
CA LYS A 140 -1.65 14.89 11.73
C LYS A 140 -2.75 15.16 10.69
N VAL A 141 -4.01 14.99 11.09
CA VAL A 141 -5.21 15.25 10.28
C VAL A 141 -6.12 16.19 11.08
N ASP A 142 -6.58 17.25 10.46
CA ASP A 142 -7.33 18.32 11.13
C ASP A 142 -6.62 18.80 12.41
N ASP A 143 -7.37 19.35 13.37
CA ASP A 143 -6.81 19.95 14.59
C ASP A 143 -6.51 18.93 15.70
N ASP A 144 -7.25 17.82 15.76
CA ASP A 144 -7.23 16.90 16.89
C ASP A 144 -7.13 15.40 16.49
N LYS A 145 -6.88 15.11 15.19
CA LYS A 145 -6.84 13.73 14.69
C LYS A 145 -5.44 13.29 14.29
N LEU A 146 -5.20 12.00 14.40
CA LEU A 146 -3.96 11.35 14.00
C LEU A 146 -4.28 10.09 13.19
N LEU A 147 -3.79 10.04 11.95
CA LEU A 147 -3.83 8.82 11.12
C LEU A 147 -2.61 7.98 11.45
N ILE A 148 -2.83 6.79 11.93
CA ILE A 148 -1.78 5.86 12.36
C ILE A 148 -1.74 4.68 11.39
N ALA A 149 -0.54 4.28 10.99
CA ALA A 149 -0.28 3.08 10.20
C ALA A 149 0.74 2.18 10.92
N VAL A 150 0.46 0.89 10.98
CA VAL A 150 1.37 -0.11 11.57
C VAL A 150 1.70 -1.16 10.53
N THR A 151 2.95 -1.54 10.45
CA THR A 151 3.42 -2.56 9.52
C THR A 151 4.14 -3.69 10.25
N GLU A 152 4.49 -4.74 9.52
CA GLU A 152 5.20 -5.92 10.02
C GLU A 152 6.55 -5.62 10.67
N LYS A 153 7.06 -4.39 10.54
CA LYS A 153 8.32 -3.98 11.18
C LYS A 153 8.19 -3.55 12.63
N ARG A 154 7.00 -3.29 13.11
CA ARG A 154 6.80 -2.76 14.46
C ARG A 154 6.75 -3.89 15.47
N THR A 155 7.57 -3.77 16.51
CA THR A 155 7.56 -4.73 17.64
C THR A 155 6.53 -4.32 18.69
N LYS A 156 6.16 -5.28 19.53
CA LYS A 156 5.24 -5.01 20.63
C LYS A 156 5.82 -3.97 21.61
N GLU A 157 7.11 -4.03 21.88
CA GLU A 157 7.83 -3.11 22.77
C GLU A 157 7.82 -1.67 22.22
N GLU A 158 7.97 -1.51 20.91
CA GLU A 158 7.86 -0.19 20.27
C GLU A 158 6.44 0.37 20.39
N ILE A 159 5.43 -0.49 20.21
CA ILE A 159 4.01 -0.13 20.36
C ILE A 159 3.72 0.26 21.81
N ASP A 160 4.13 -0.55 22.78
CA ASP A 160 3.92 -0.28 24.21
C ASP A 160 4.63 1.02 24.63
N THR A 161 5.81 1.30 24.07
CA THR A 161 6.52 2.57 24.28
C THR A 161 5.69 3.75 23.81
N LEU A 162 5.13 3.69 22.60
CA LEU A 162 4.27 4.74 22.07
C LEU A 162 3.02 4.96 22.93
N VAL A 163 2.36 3.87 23.34
CA VAL A 163 1.16 3.94 24.22
C VAL A 163 1.49 4.59 25.56
N GLY A 164 2.66 4.30 26.11
CA GLY A 164 3.13 4.89 27.38
C GLY A 164 3.35 6.40 27.35
N LEU A 165 3.32 7.05 26.18
CA LEU A 165 3.46 8.51 26.02
C LEU A 165 2.13 9.27 26.12
N LEU A 166 0.98 8.56 26.12
CA LEU A 166 -0.32 9.16 26.36
C LEU A 166 -0.41 9.74 27.77
#